data_b311c44b0409ab6e67d1bbebc74eca4a
#
_entry.id   b311c44b0409ab6e67d1bbebc74eca4a
#
_cell.length_a   1.000
_cell.length_b   1.000
_cell.length_c   1.000
_cell.angle_alpha   90.00
_cell.angle_beta   90.00
_cell.angle_gamma   90.00
#
_symmetry.space_group_name_H-M   'P 1'
#
loop_
_entity.id
_entity.type
_entity.pdbx_description
1 polymer ?
#
loop_
_entity_poly.entity_id
_entity_poly.type
_entity_poly.pdbx_seq_one_letter_code
_entity_poly.pdbx_strand_id
1 'polypeptide(L)'
;MPRSERCARSGRARARSLGALALVPAIAAAAAGEPAPYRYRAPIVVEAPAPFVELALPAAAYGRVEQDELRDLRIVDGRGERVPFAFLPSRATVQTSEQVREAKLYPLPARPTSTGAWPSPVDVVVEGDRISVHRRGGEAATALPPRESGGWLIDSGETRPGDPPPRSLRLRWSGPAEFSVSYTAETSDDLRQWRSAGRGQLMALQSAAGALTQPVVGLGAAPGRFVRLVWSEPAAAPVVTGATVVVAARQQISIEPARELTFAPSAPSSASAADARRALEFDLGGALPLLDVDLRFAAGTHVAPVRLYGRARADRPWREIGAGVFYRLERGGDVGESPAIALPATVRFLRIVPDERAAALDAASVRLVVHASLASIVFATQGEPPYRLLAGSPDAPAGALPVAMVVPQLESERARFGRASLGEFAVDADAARVAENAARLARLRPWFLWAVLVAGVAVLGALVWRLARGGAASPPAA
;
A
#
# COMPACT_ATOMS: atom_id res chain seq x y z
N MET A 1 21.94 -65.43 55.22
CA MET A 1 22.00 -65.68 56.69
C MET A 1 22.60 -64.47 57.38
N PRO A 2 22.21 -64.14 58.62
CA PRO A 2 20.86 -64.12 59.17
C PRO A 2 20.54 -62.79 59.93
N ARG A 3 19.25 -62.61 60.15
CA ARG A 3 18.62 -62.28 61.47
C ARG A 3 18.89 -60.89 62.10
N SER A 4 18.02 -60.21 62.71
CA SER A 4 16.72 -60.50 63.46
C SER A 4 16.13 -59.15 63.89
N GLU A 5 14.83 -58.98 63.81
CA GLU A 5 13.93 -58.87 65.00
C GLU A 5 14.28 -57.75 65.97
N ARG A 6 13.40 -56.92 66.43
CA ARG A 6 12.05 -57.01 67.01
C ARG A 6 11.54 -55.65 67.46
N CYS A 7 10.30 -55.38 67.24
CA CYS A 7 9.27 -55.11 68.30
C CYS A 7 9.52 -53.92 69.26
N ALA A 8 8.68 -52.97 69.43
CA ALA A 8 7.42 -52.99 70.13
C ALA A 8 6.80 -51.61 70.35
N ARG A 9 5.51 -51.56 70.17
CA ARG A 9 4.45 -50.95 70.99
C ARG A 9 4.41 -49.43 71.28
N SER A 10 3.34 -48.86 70.73
CA SER A 10 2.15 -48.32 71.41
C SER A 10 2.21 -46.89 71.91
N GLY A 11 1.34 -46.09 71.34
CA GLY A 11 1.01 -44.76 71.83
C GLY A 11 -0.15 -44.16 70.99
N ARG A 12 -1.39 -44.50 71.40
CA ARG A 12 -2.59 -43.86 70.83
C ARG A 12 -2.64 -42.43 71.36
N ALA A 13 -2.44 -41.46 70.42
CA ALA A 13 -2.88 -40.10 70.68
C ALA A 13 -3.86 -39.75 69.55
N ARG A 14 -5.12 -39.54 69.91
CA ARG A 14 -6.14 -39.00 69.02
C ARG A 14 -5.86 -37.53 68.78
N ALA A 15 -5.30 -37.19 67.63
CA ALA A 15 -5.27 -35.82 67.16
C ALA A 15 -6.41 -35.65 66.12
N ARG A 16 -7.36 -34.81 66.50
CA ARG A 16 -8.41 -34.30 65.58
C ARG A 16 -7.73 -33.49 64.47
N SER A 17 -7.53 -34.05 63.28
CA SER A 17 -7.10 -33.34 62.13
C SER A 17 -8.28 -32.56 61.53
N LEU A 18 -8.29 -31.28 61.76
CA LEU A 18 -9.03 -30.33 60.87
C LEU A 18 -8.50 -30.48 59.50
N GLY A 19 -9.30 -31.09 58.61
CA GLY A 19 -9.05 -31.10 57.16
C GLY A 19 -9.14 -29.68 56.60
N ALA A 20 -8.03 -29.00 56.48
CA ALA A 20 -7.93 -27.85 55.63
C ALA A 20 -8.03 -28.35 54.16
N LEU A 21 -9.21 -28.19 53.56
CA LEU A 21 -9.42 -28.41 52.15
C LEU A 21 -8.62 -27.32 51.41
N ALA A 22 -7.37 -27.62 51.05
CA ALA A 22 -6.59 -26.79 50.14
C ALA A 22 -7.24 -26.88 48.78
N LEU A 23 -8.04 -25.87 48.45
CA LEU A 23 -8.51 -25.63 47.10
C LEU A 23 -7.29 -25.14 46.29
N VAL A 24 -6.55 -26.09 45.72
CA VAL A 24 -5.53 -25.77 44.69
C VAL A 24 -6.32 -25.26 43.49
N PRO A 25 -6.14 -24.01 43.06
CA PRO A 25 -6.67 -23.62 41.80
C PRO A 25 -5.87 -24.40 40.73
N ALA A 26 -6.50 -25.39 40.12
CA ALA A 26 -6.05 -25.96 38.91
C ALA A 26 -6.03 -24.81 37.89
N ILE A 27 -4.88 -24.17 37.74
CA ILE A 27 -4.58 -23.34 36.58
C ILE A 27 -4.66 -24.35 35.42
N ALA A 28 -5.84 -24.38 34.79
CA ALA A 28 -6.01 -25.06 33.53
C ALA A 28 -5.02 -24.36 32.61
N ALA A 29 -3.86 -25.00 32.39
CA ALA A 29 -3.04 -24.72 31.26
C ALA A 29 -3.99 -24.76 30.06
N ALA A 30 -4.26 -23.60 29.46
CA ALA A 30 -5.00 -23.52 28.23
C ALA A 30 -4.16 -24.34 27.25
N ALA A 31 -4.54 -25.62 27.07
CA ALA A 31 -4.09 -26.39 25.95
C ALA A 31 -4.33 -25.50 24.73
N ALA A 32 -3.28 -25.17 24.02
CA ALA A 32 -3.39 -24.54 22.73
C ALA A 32 -4.32 -25.45 21.93
N GLY A 33 -5.60 -25.07 21.86
CA GLY A 33 -6.63 -25.87 21.23
C GLY A 33 -6.17 -26.10 19.80
N GLU A 34 -6.38 -27.29 19.32
CA GLU A 34 -6.18 -27.63 17.91
C GLU A 34 -6.85 -26.54 17.07
N PRO A 35 -6.16 -25.95 16.07
CA PRO A 35 -6.72 -24.83 15.32
C PRO A 35 -8.06 -25.27 14.71
N ALA A 36 -9.03 -24.38 14.74
CA ALA A 36 -10.37 -24.64 14.22
C ALA A 36 -10.27 -25.17 12.79
N PRO A 37 -11.03 -26.20 12.42
CA PRO A 37 -10.94 -26.81 11.10
C PRO A 37 -11.33 -25.81 10.01
N TYR A 38 -10.72 -25.96 8.83
CA TYR A 38 -10.98 -25.11 7.68
C TYR A 38 -12.37 -25.40 7.11
N ARG A 39 -13.19 -24.36 7.03
CA ARG A 39 -14.59 -24.47 6.59
C ARG A 39 -14.73 -24.71 5.10
N TYR A 40 -13.77 -24.25 4.30
CA TYR A 40 -13.82 -24.32 2.85
C TYR A 40 -12.60 -25.04 2.31
N ARG A 41 -12.83 -25.82 1.25
CA ARG A 41 -11.79 -26.51 0.48
C ARG A 41 -12.05 -26.35 -1.01
N ALA A 42 -11.00 -26.14 -1.80
CA ALA A 42 -11.06 -26.11 -3.25
C ALA A 42 -9.93 -26.98 -3.85
N PRO A 43 -10.20 -27.73 -4.90
CA PRO A 43 -9.16 -28.50 -5.58
C PRO A 43 -8.27 -27.55 -6.39
N ILE A 44 -6.95 -27.81 -6.37
CA ILE A 44 -5.97 -27.12 -7.21
C ILE A 44 -5.65 -28.04 -8.39
N VAL A 45 -5.93 -27.57 -9.60
CA VAL A 45 -5.63 -28.28 -10.83
C VAL A 45 -4.33 -27.73 -11.40
N VAL A 46 -3.29 -28.57 -11.40
CA VAL A 46 -1.98 -28.24 -11.99
C VAL A 46 -2.03 -28.55 -13.48
N GLU A 47 -1.87 -27.52 -14.32
CA GLU A 47 -1.99 -27.67 -15.79
C GLU A 47 -0.72 -28.28 -16.41
N ALA A 48 0.44 -27.97 -15.84
CA ALA A 48 1.72 -28.54 -16.27
C ALA A 48 2.58 -28.85 -15.03
N PRO A 49 3.19 -30.06 -14.94
CA PRO A 49 4.07 -30.40 -13.84
C PRO A 49 5.33 -29.52 -13.87
N ALA A 50 5.62 -28.86 -12.76
CA ALA A 50 6.82 -28.06 -12.54
C ALA A 50 7.19 -28.12 -11.06
N PRO A 51 8.45 -27.92 -10.67
CA PRO A 51 8.85 -27.92 -9.27
C PRO A 51 8.14 -26.84 -8.43
N PHE A 52 7.84 -25.71 -9.05
CA PHE A 52 7.07 -24.62 -8.48
C PHE A 52 5.90 -24.28 -9.40
N VAL A 53 4.75 -24.04 -8.79
CA VAL A 53 3.52 -23.74 -9.52
C VAL A 53 2.92 -22.46 -8.99
N GLU A 54 2.57 -21.56 -9.92
CA GLU A 54 1.86 -20.33 -9.63
C GLU A 54 0.35 -20.55 -9.72
N LEU A 55 -0.36 -20.12 -8.69
CA LEU A 55 -1.82 -20.10 -8.61
C LEU A 55 -2.31 -18.67 -8.40
N ALA A 56 -2.99 -18.11 -9.39
CA ALA A 56 -3.68 -16.85 -9.25
C ALA A 56 -4.97 -17.05 -8.44
N LEU A 57 -5.12 -16.33 -7.32
CA LEU A 57 -6.31 -16.46 -6.50
C LEU A 57 -7.49 -15.74 -7.18
N PRO A 58 -8.63 -16.41 -7.35
CA PRO A 58 -9.83 -15.75 -7.84
C PRO A 58 -10.46 -14.89 -6.76
N ALA A 59 -11.28 -13.89 -7.14
CA ALA A 59 -12.01 -13.04 -6.20
C ALA A 59 -12.86 -13.85 -5.20
N ALA A 60 -13.39 -15.01 -5.62
CA ALA A 60 -14.16 -15.90 -4.76
C ALA A 60 -13.37 -16.41 -3.54
N ALA A 61 -12.05 -16.53 -3.63
CA ALA A 61 -11.21 -16.95 -2.51
C ALA A 61 -11.27 -15.93 -1.36
N TYR A 62 -11.33 -14.64 -1.66
CA TYR A 62 -11.40 -13.56 -0.67
C TYR A 62 -12.69 -13.57 0.16
N GLY A 63 -13.76 -14.16 -0.38
CA GLY A 63 -15.02 -14.36 0.35
C GLY A 63 -15.02 -15.59 1.26
N ARG A 64 -13.99 -16.43 1.20
CA ARG A 64 -13.89 -17.68 1.96
C ARG A 64 -12.90 -17.60 3.12
N VAL A 65 -12.10 -16.55 3.18
CA VAL A 65 -11.16 -16.30 4.28
C VAL A 65 -11.85 -15.57 5.43
N GLU A 66 -11.44 -15.88 6.66
CA GLU A 66 -11.96 -15.25 7.88
C GLU A 66 -10.94 -14.31 8.53
N GLN A 67 -9.66 -14.44 8.15
CA GLN A 67 -8.59 -13.58 8.64
C GLN A 67 -8.17 -12.54 7.59
N ASP A 68 -7.74 -11.38 8.07
CA ASP A 68 -7.19 -10.35 7.21
C ASP A 68 -5.91 -10.85 6.51
N GLU A 69 -5.59 -10.27 5.35
CA GLU A 69 -4.38 -10.59 4.58
C GLU A 69 -4.29 -12.07 4.14
N LEU A 70 -5.42 -12.78 4.00
CA LEU A 70 -5.47 -14.18 3.57
C LEU A 70 -4.64 -15.13 4.46
N ARG A 71 -4.48 -14.83 5.75
CA ARG A 71 -3.60 -15.56 6.66
C ARG A 71 -4.05 -16.99 6.94
N ASP A 72 -5.34 -17.26 6.83
CA ASP A 72 -5.95 -18.56 7.05
C ASP A 72 -6.00 -19.46 5.79
N LEU A 73 -5.23 -19.13 4.76
CA LEU A 73 -5.04 -20.03 3.63
C LEU A 73 -4.04 -21.14 3.97
N ARG A 74 -4.30 -22.34 3.45
CA ARG A 74 -3.42 -23.52 3.52
C ARG A 74 -3.46 -24.28 2.23
N ILE A 75 -2.32 -24.82 1.83
CA ILE A 75 -2.27 -25.84 0.78
C ILE A 75 -1.95 -27.17 1.43
N VAL A 76 -2.68 -28.20 1.04
CA VAL A 76 -2.44 -29.59 1.44
C VAL A 76 -2.39 -30.47 0.21
N ASP A 77 -1.65 -31.56 0.31
CA ASP A 77 -1.55 -32.60 -0.70
C ASP A 77 -2.70 -33.63 -0.60
N GLY A 78 -2.61 -34.70 -1.40
CA GLY A 78 -3.59 -35.78 -1.41
C GLY A 78 -3.73 -36.51 -0.09
N ARG A 79 -2.67 -36.57 0.72
CA ARG A 79 -2.65 -37.18 2.05
C ARG A 79 -3.11 -36.23 3.16
N GLY A 80 -3.30 -34.94 2.84
CA GLY A 80 -3.62 -33.89 3.81
C GLY A 80 -2.40 -33.30 4.48
N GLU A 81 -1.19 -33.59 4.02
CA GLU A 81 0.03 -32.97 4.51
C GLU A 81 0.18 -31.56 3.99
N ARG A 82 0.84 -30.70 4.80
CA ARG A 82 0.99 -29.28 4.48
C ARG A 82 2.02 -29.09 3.38
N VAL A 83 1.64 -28.36 2.34
CA VAL A 83 2.52 -27.95 1.25
C VAL A 83 2.98 -26.51 1.47
N PRO A 84 4.30 -26.22 1.51
CA PRO A 84 4.82 -24.87 1.65
C PRO A 84 4.40 -24.00 0.48
N PHE A 85 3.93 -22.79 0.79
CA PHE A 85 3.56 -21.80 -0.20
C PHE A 85 3.92 -20.37 0.25
N ALA A 86 4.01 -19.47 -0.69
CA ALA A 86 4.26 -18.06 -0.45
C ALA A 86 3.39 -17.18 -1.35
N PHE A 87 3.10 -15.96 -0.92
CA PHE A 87 2.55 -14.94 -1.80
C PHE A 87 3.63 -14.40 -2.72
N LEU A 88 3.32 -14.34 -4.00
CA LEU A 88 4.21 -13.72 -4.97
C LEU A 88 4.12 -12.20 -4.88
N PRO A 89 5.25 -11.50 -4.86
CA PRO A 89 5.24 -10.05 -5.02
C PRO A 89 4.72 -9.72 -6.42
N SER A 90 3.91 -8.67 -6.53
CA SER A 90 3.47 -8.13 -7.81
C SER A 90 4.66 -7.85 -8.71
N ARG A 91 4.56 -8.16 -9.98
CA ARG A 91 5.56 -7.76 -10.97
C ARG A 91 5.48 -6.25 -11.13
N ALA A 92 6.33 -5.55 -10.40
CA ALA A 92 6.47 -4.12 -10.55
C ALA A 92 7.64 -3.83 -11.48
N THR A 93 7.36 -3.27 -12.64
CA THR A 93 8.40 -2.66 -13.46
C THR A 93 8.48 -1.19 -13.11
N VAL A 94 9.67 -0.74 -12.75
CA VAL A 94 9.93 0.68 -12.63
C VAL A 94 10.09 1.24 -14.02
N GLN A 95 9.04 1.82 -14.55
CA GLN A 95 9.13 2.57 -15.80
C GLN A 95 9.58 3.99 -15.44
N THR A 96 10.79 4.34 -15.86
CA THR A 96 11.26 5.72 -15.79
C THR A 96 10.78 6.42 -17.03
N SER A 97 9.75 7.24 -16.92
CA SER A 97 9.35 8.14 -18.00
C SER A 97 10.13 9.45 -17.87
N GLU A 98 10.73 9.90 -18.95
CA GLU A 98 11.30 11.22 -19.01
C GLU A 98 10.21 12.20 -19.46
N GLN A 99 9.81 13.09 -18.57
CA GLN A 99 9.00 14.24 -18.95
C GLN A 99 9.93 15.40 -19.29
N VAL A 100 9.70 16.02 -20.43
CA VAL A 100 10.49 17.16 -20.90
C VAL A 100 9.64 18.42 -20.93
N ARG A 101 10.21 19.53 -20.44
CA ARG A 101 9.58 20.85 -20.48
C ARG A 101 10.54 21.86 -21.06
N GLU A 102 10.08 22.76 -21.92
CA GLU A 102 10.89 23.88 -22.40
C GLU A 102 11.13 24.86 -21.26
N ALA A 103 12.37 25.33 -21.15
CA ALA A 103 12.80 26.31 -20.14
C ALA A 103 13.03 27.68 -20.77
N LYS A 104 12.79 28.73 -19.99
CA LYS A 104 13.10 30.11 -20.42
C LYS A 104 14.58 30.39 -20.19
N LEU A 105 15.24 31.05 -21.15
CA LEU A 105 16.66 31.37 -21.12
C LEU A 105 16.91 32.86 -20.99
N TYR A 106 17.83 33.23 -20.11
CA TYR A 106 18.26 34.58 -19.89
C TYR A 106 19.79 34.64 -19.93
N PRO A 107 20.42 35.44 -20.83
CA PRO A 107 21.86 35.56 -20.92
C PRO A 107 22.41 36.28 -19.66
N LEU A 108 23.50 35.76 -19.09
CA LEU A 108 24.23 36.39 -18.01
C LEU A 108 25.38 37.20 -18.54
N PRO A 109 25.67 38.40 -17.98
CA PRO A 109 26.80 39.23 -18.43
C PRO A 109 28.14 38.47 -18.22
N ALA A 110 29.08 38.69 -19.12
CA ALA A 110 30.41 38.14 -18.96
C ALA A 110 31.07 38.66 -17.70
N ARG A 111 31.80 37.78 -16.99
CA ARG A 111 32.54 38.12 -15.80
C ARG A 111 33.70 39.03 -16.18
N PRO A 112 33.90 40.18 -15.55
CA PRO A 112 35.13 40.96 -15.80
C PRO A 112 36.34 40.14 -15.38
N THR A 113 37.36 40.11 -16.24
CA THR A 113 38.60 39.31 -16.10
C THR A 113 39.51 39.75 -14.96
N SER A 114 39.15 40.75 -14.14
CA SER A 114 39.93 41.18 -12.97
C SER A 114 39.54 40.36 -11.73
N THR A 115 40.53 39.69 -11.16
CA THR A 115 40.62 39.03 -9.85
C THR A 115 39.68 39.66 -8.80
N GLY A 116 38.50 39.14 -8.64
CA GLY A 116 37.60 39.54 -7.61
C GLY A 116 36.29 38.79 -7.64
N ALA A 117 35.70 38.54 -6.46
CA ALA A 117 34.36 38.07 -6.29
C ALA A 117 33.40 38.79 -7.24
N TRP A 118 32.34 38.15 -7.68
CA TRP A 118 31.25 38.80 -8.41
C TRP A 118 30.95 40.13 -7.75
N PRO A 119 31.01 41.28 -8.45
CA PRO A 119 30.54 42.52 -7.84
C PRO A 119 29.10 42.29 -7.44
N SER A 120 28.84 42.50 -6.15
CA SER A 120 27.51 42.44 -5.55
C SER A 120 26.52 43.32 -6.28
N PRO A 121 25.26 43.11 -6.05
CA PRO A 121 24.41 42.07 -6.57
C PRO A 121 23.77 42.49 -7.89
N VAL A 122 23.51 41.56 -8.72
CA VAL A 122 22.56 41.70 -9.84
C VAL A 122 21.18 41.73 -9.20
N ASP A 123 20.47 42.82 -9.23
CA ASP A 123 19.07 42.88 -8.80
C ASP A 123 18.22 42.23 -9.88
N VAL A 124 17.64 41.10 -9.56
CA VAL A 124 16.66 40.41 -10.42
C VAL A 124 15.28 40.86 -9.92
N VAL A 125 14.57 41.62 -10.71
CA VAL A 125 13.20 42.04 -10.40
C VAL A 125 12.26 41.10 -11.15
N VAL A 126 11.41 40.42 -10.40
CA VAL A 126 10.36 39.55 -10.96
C VAL A 126 9.03 40.30 -10.78
N GLU A 127 8.44 40.74 -11.90
CA GLU A 127 7.10 41.31 -11.93
C GLU A 127 6.20 40.37 -12.76
N GLY A 128 5.43 39.55 -12.09
CA GLY A 128 4.54 38.58 -12.75
C GLY A 128 5.33 37.61 -13.63
N ASP A 129 5.05 37.60 -14.93
CA ASP A 129 5.71 36.70 -15.91
C ASP A 129 6.99 37.36 -16.55
N ARG A 130 7.36 38.54 -16.11
CA ARG A 130 8.52 39.26 -16.63
C ARG A 130 9.65 39.27 -15.61
N ILE A 131 10.78 38.66 -15.96
CA ILE A 131 12.02 38.68 -15.22
C ILE A 131 12.95 39.73 -15.86
N SER A 132 13.34 40.75 -15.11
CA SER A 132 14.32 41.74 -15.53
C SER A 132 15.55 41.66 -14.65
N VAL A 133 16.73 41.60 -15.28
CA VAL A 133 18.02 41.53 -14.60
C VAL A 133 18.68 42.90 -14.69
N HIS A 134 18.77 43.61 -13.55
CA HIS A 134 19.39 44.93 -13.48
C HIS A 134 20.73 44.87 -12.76
N ARG A 135 21.71 45.57 -13.32
CA ARG A 135 22.99 45.80 -12.67
C ARG A 135 22.86 47.04 -11.77
N ARG A 136 23.12 46.89 -10.46
CA ARG A 136 23.08 48.03 -9.54
C ARG A 136 24.18 49.02 -9.91
N GLY A 137 23.80 50.14 -10.52
CA GLY A 137 24.71 51.27 -10.79
C GLY A 137 25.01 51.59 -12.26
N GLY A 138 24.16 51.23 -13.19
CA GLY A 138 24.33 51.60 -14.59
C GLY A 138 23.05 51.52 -15.40
N GLU A 139 22.95 52.33 -16.44
CA GLU A 139 21.85 52.42 -17.38
C GLU A 139 21.26 51.07 -17.82
N ALA A 140 19.97 51.05 -18.17
CA ALA A 140 19.25 49.90 -18.62
C ALA A 140 20.09 49.14 -19.67
N ALA A 141 20.53 47.91 -19.31
CA ALA A 141 21.36 47.10 -20.19
C ALA A 141 20.52 46.72 -21.42
N THR A 142 20.87 47.31 -22.54
CA THR A 142 20.51 46.77 -23.85
C THR A 142 20.86 45.31 -23.86
N ALA A 143 19.95 44.41 -24.28
CA ALA A 143 20.17 42.98 -24.30
C ALA A 143 21.54 42.66 -24.91
N LEU A 144 22.44 42.11 -24.08
CA LEU A 144 23.79 41.74 -24.54
C LEU A 144 23.67 40.74 -25.68
N PRO A 145 24.48 40.92 -26.77
CA PRO A 145 24.46 39.91 -27.81
C PRO A 145 24.85 38.54 -27.21
N PRO A 146 24.22 37.47 -27.64
CA PRO A 146 24.40 36.14 -27.06
C PRO A 146 25.84 35.62 -26.98
N ARG A 147 26.73 36.13 -27.83
CA ARG A 147 28.16 35.77 -27.85
C ARG A 147 29.01 36.36 -26.75
N GLU A 148 28.52 37.35 -26.01
CA GLU A 148 29.22 37.98 -24.87
C GLU A 148 28.72 37.54 -23.52
N SER A 149 27.82 36.54 -23.50
CA SER A 149 27.28 36.05 -22.25
C SER A 149 28.29 35.16 -21.49
N GLY A 150 28.53 35.49 -20.21
CA GLY A 150 29.37 34.66 -19.33
C GLY A 150 28.69 33.37 -18.88
N GLY A 151 27.43 33.19 -19.24
CA GLY A 151 26.62 32.05 -18.86
C GLY A 151 25.14 32.27 -19.13
N TRP A 152 24.33 31.44 -18.56
CA TRP A 152 22.87 31.46 -18.75
C TRP A 152 22.14 31.26 -17.42
N LEU A 153 21.09 32.04 -17.22
CA LEU A 153 20.07 31.78 -16.23
C LEU A 153 18.90 31.06 -16.91
N ILE A 154 18.50 29.94 -16.39
CA ILE A 154 17.51 29.05 -16.96
C ILE A 154 16.37 28.92 -15.95
N ASP A 155 15.15 29.34 -16.29
CA ASP A 155 13.96 29.13 -15.48
C ASP A 155 13.27 27.84 -15.92
N SER A 156 13.31 26.84 -15.09
CA SER A 156 12.68 25.53 -15.33
C SER A 156 11.15 25.53 -15.14
N GLY A 157 10.58 26.70 -14.76
CA GLY A 157 9.16 26.86 -14.48
C GLY A 157 8.79 26.50 -13.03
N GLU A 158 7.56 26.79 -12.68
CA GLU A 158 7.04 26.47 -11.34
C GLU A 158 6.91 24.96 -11.16
N THR A 159 7.39 24.49 -10.03
CA THR A 159 7.22 23.11 -9.58
C THR A 159 6.03 23.06 -8.62
N ARG A 160 5.04 22.23 -8.90
CA ARG A 160 3.90 22.01 -8.01
C ARG A 160 4.30 21.07 -6.87
N PRO A 161 3.68 21.19 -5.70
CA PRO A 161 3.87 20.19 -4.65
C PRO A 161 3.55 18.78 -5.17
N GLY A 162 4.53 17.89 -5.11
CA GLY A 162 4.41 16.52 -5.64
C GLY A 162 5.05 16.29 -7.02
N ASP A 163 5.41 17.35 -7.75
CA ASP A 163 6.17 17.17 -8.99
C ASP A 163 7.58 16.64 -8.68
N PRO A 164 8.06 15.69 -9.49
CA PRO A 164 9.43 15.22 -9.35
C PRO A 164 10.43 16.34 -9.71
N PRO A 165 11.56 16.44 -8.99
CA PRO A 165 12.54 17.50 -9.21
C PRO A 165 13.25 17.35 -10.56
N PRO A 166 13.67 18.49 -11.15
CA PRO A 166 14.52 18.48 -12.36
C PRO A 166 15.81 17.69 -12.10
N ARG A 167 16.17 16.80 -13.03
CA ARG A 167 17.40 16.00 -12.97
C ARG A 167 18.52 16.51 -13.84
N SER A 168 18.15 16.99 -15.02
CA SER A 168 19.11 17.48 -15.99
C SER A 168 18.47 18.50 -16.92
N LEU A 169 19.31 19.27 -17.61
CA LEU A 169 18.94 20.13 -18.70
C LEU A 169 19.54 19.59 -19.98
N ARG A 170 18.77 19.57 -21.04
CA ARG A 170 19.27 19.33 -22.38
C ARG A 170 19.32 20.65 -23.13
N LEU A 171 20.51 21.07 -23.54
CA LEU A 171 20.74 22.35 -24.21
C LEU A 171 20.73 22.17 -25.73
N ARG A 172 20.20 23.18 -26.40
CA ARG A 172 20.36 23.39 -27.85
C ARG A 172 21.17 24.64 -28.07
N TRP A 173 22.02 24.61 -29.03
CA TRP A 173 22.92 25.73 -29.32
C TRP A 173 23.08 25.98 -30.82
N SER A 174 23.62 27.15 -31.14
CA SER A 174 24.12 27.51 -32.45
C SER A 174 25.56 28.02 -32.32
N GLY A 175 26.34 27.99 -33.37
CA GLY A 175 27.70 28.47 -33.40
C GLY A 175 28.67 27.47 -33.99
N PRO A 176 29.89 27.36 -33.46
CA PRO A 176 30.93 26.50 -34.04
C PRO A 176 30.47 25.03 -34.09
N ALA A 177 30.81 24.35 -35.17
CA ALA A 177 30.50 22.95 -35.37
C ALA A 177 31.25 22.06 -34.35
N GLU A 178 32.41 22.54 -33.90
CA GLU A 178 33.24 21.87 -32.91
C GLU A 178 33.58 22.80 -31.76
N PHE A 179 33.34 22.34 -30.55
CA PHE A 179 33.73 23.01 -29.32
C PHE A 179 33.79 22.03 -28.14
N SER A 180 34.49 22.46 -27.09
CA SER A 180 34.50 21.78 -25.80
C SER A 180 34.65 22.85 -24.74
N VAL A 181 33.64 23.02 -23.87
CA VAL A 181 33.62 24.05 -22.86
C VAL A 181 33.16 23.48 -21.51
N SER A 182 33.92 23.83 -20.44
CA SER A 182 33.55 23.45 -19.11
C SER A 182 32.53 24.42 -18.51
N TYR A 183 31.64 23.94 -17.70
CA TYR A 183 30.61 24.73 -17.00
C TYR A 183 30.55 24.42 -15.50
N THR A 184 30.05 25.38 -14.75
CA THR A 184 29.57 25.19 -13.38
C THR A 184 28.06 25.45 -13.36
N ALA A 185 27.31 24.54 -12.77
CA ALA A 185 25.86 24.68 -12.58
C ALA A 185 25.54 24.91 -11.12
N GLU A 186 24.66 25.85 -10.83
CA GLU A 186 24.12 26.17 -9.52
C GLU A 186 22.60 26.31 -9.64
N THR A 187 21.88 25.95 -8.57
CA THR A 187 20.41 26.01 -8.52
C THR A 187 19.93 26.92 -7.41
N SER A 188 18.78 27.52 -7.61
CA SER A 188 18.10 28.38 -6.62
C SER A 188 16.60 28.31 -6.79
N ASP A 189 15.85 28.51 -5.71
CA ASP A 189 14.40 28.64 -5.74
C ASP A 189 13.96 30.13 -5.71
N ASP A 190 14.80 31.02 -5.21
CA ASP A 190 14.50 32.43 -4.92
C ASP A 190 15.44 33.45 -5.60
N LEU A 191 16.37 32.97 -6.43
CA LEU A 191 17.42 33.75 -7.09
C LEU A 191 18.40 34.45 -6.12
N ARG A 192 18.28 34.19 -4.83
CA ARG A 192 19.12 34.80 -3.76
C ARG A 192 20.11 33.78 -3.20
N GLN A 193 19.61 32.61 -2.88
CA GLN A 193 20.42 31.53 -2.33
C GLN A 193 20.74 30.52 -3.42
N TRP A 194 22.02 30.32 -3.70
CA TRP A 194 22.50 29.43 -4.72
C TRP A 194 23.19 28.21 -4.13
N ARG A 195 22.84 27.05 -4.64
CA ARG A 195 23.41 25.76 -4.24
C ARG A 195 24.16 25.16 -5.42
N SER A 196 25.34 24.62 -5.21
CA SER A 196 26.08 23.92 -6.27
C SER A 196 25.30 22.70 -6.76
N ALA A 197 25.01 22.64 -8.04
CA ALA A 197 24.31 21.53 -8.69
C ALA A 197 25.27 20.60 -9.43
N GLY A 198 26.48 21.07 -9.75
CA GLY A 198 27.49 20.25 -10.42
C GLY A 198 28.44 21.03 -11.32
N ARG A 199 29.36 20.29 -11.89
CA ARG A 199 30.29 20.77 -12.93
C ARG A 199 30.32 19.74 -14.02
N GLY A 200 30.60 20.16 -15.25
CA GLY A 200 30.69 19.27 -16.37
C GLY A 200 31.28 19.96 -17.61
N GLN A 201 31.16 19.28 -18.72
CA GLN A 201 31.64 19.73 -20.00
C GLN A 201 30.55 19.57 -21.04
N LEU A 202 30.32 20.61 -21.82
CA LEU A 202 29.54 20.55 -23.06
C LEU A 202 30.51 20.43 -24.22
N MET A 203 30.19 19.55 -25.15
CA MET A 203 31.04 19.35 -26.31
C MET A 203 30.24 19.00 -27.56
N ALA A 204 30.76 19.41 -28.68
CA ALA A 204 30.42 18.93 -29.99
C ALA A 204 31.72 18.71 -30.76
N LEU A 205 31.93 17.49 -31.21
CA LEU A 205 33.13 17.10 -31.95
C LEU A 205 32.71 16.38 -33.23
N GLN A 206 33.46 16.59 -34.30
CA GLN A 206 33.28 15.91 -35.57
C GLN A 206 34.44 14.97 -35.83
N SER A 207 34.17 13.80 -36.33
CA SER A 207 35.19 12.85 -36.73
C SER A 207 34.75 12.10 -38.00
N ALA A 208 35.68 11.40 -38.63
CA ALA A 208 35.34 10.52 -39.76
C ALA A 208 34.35 9.40 -39.40
N ALA A 209 34.24 9.06 -38.11
CA ALA A 209 33.31 8.07 -37.59
C ALA A 209 31.92 8.65 -37.22
N GLY A 210 31.74 9.97 -37.31
CA GLY A 210 30.50 10.66 -36.99
C GLY A 210 30.65 11.80 -35.97
N ALA A 211 29.52 12.42 -35.63
CA ALA A 211 29.44 13.52 -34.65
C ALA A 211 29.25 12.98 -33.24
N LEU A 212 30.04 13.48 -32.29
CA LEU A 212 29.87 13.23 -30.85
C LEU A 212 29.38 14.52 -30.19
N THR A 213 28.20 14.48 -29.57
CA THR A 213 27.64 15.63 -28.86
C THR A 213 27.26 15.28 -27.45
N GLN A 214 27.60 16.15 -26.49
CA GLN A 214 27.18 16.05 -25.09
C GLN A 214 26.35 17.28 -24.71
N PRO A 215 25.02 17.22 -24.91
CA PRO A 215 24.13 18.36 -24.68
C PRO A 215 23.54 18.41 -23.25
N VAL A 216 23.88 17.47 -22.37
CA VAL A 216 23.22 17.29 -21.10
C VAL A 216 24.02 17.90 -19.96
N VAL A 217 23.34 18.77 -19.19
CA VAL A 217 23.84 19.34 -17.94
C VAL A 217 23.16 18.62 -16.79
N GLY A 218 23.89 17.85 -16.00
CA GLY A 218 23.37 17.20 -14.80
C GLY A 218 23.17 18.20 -13.66
N LEU A 219 22.04 18.11 -12.96
CA LEU A 219 21.70 18.99 -11.82
C LEU A 219 21.97 18.34 -10.46
N GLY A 220 22.57 17.16 -10.44
CA GLY A 220 22.93 16.46 -9.19
C GLY A 220 21.75 16.26 -8.23
N ALA A 221 22.04 16.37 -6.94
CA ALA A 221 21.05 16.21 -5.87
C ALA A 221 20.43 17.55 -5.39
N ALA A 222 20.77 18.67 -6.05
CA ALA A 222 20.32 20.00 -5.65
C ALA A 222 19.24 20.54 -6.62
N PRO A 223 17.97 20.11 -6.49
CA PRO A 223 16.90 20.62 -7.33
C PRO A 223 16.62 22.10 -7.01
N GLY A 224 16.20 22.85 -8.00
CA GLY A 224 15.76 24.24 -7.84
C GLY A 224 15.07 24.73 -9.11
N ARG A 225 14.17 25.73 -9.00
CA ARG A 225 13.47 26.33 -10.14
C ARG A 225 14.42 26.99 -11.11
N PHE A 226 15.40 27.73 -10.59
CA PHE A 226 16.34 28.49 -11.40
C PHE A 226 17.67 27.77 -11.43
N VAL A 227 18.24 27.66 -12.63
CA VAL A 227 19.56 27.08 -12.85
C VAL A 227 20.46 28.15 -13.44
N ARG A 228 21.57 28.42 -12.77
CA ARG A 228 22.63 29.30 -13.28
C ARG A 228 23.73 28.44 -13.84
N LEU A 229 23.98 28.58 -15.14
CA LEU A 229 25.05 27.91 -15.86
C LEU A 229 26.13 28.92 -16.20
N VAL A 230 27.32 28.74 -15.70
CA VAL A 230 28.47 29.66 -15.90
C VAL A 230 29.56 28.93 -16.67
N TRP A 231 30.02 29.54 -17.74
CA TRP A 231 31.10 29.03 -18.55
C TRP A 231 32.47 29.30 -17.90
N SER A 232 33.38 28.34 -17.94
CA SER A 232 34.77 28.58 -17.53
C SER A 232 35.50 29.46 -18.58
N GLU A 233 35.17 29.28 -19.84
CA GLU A 233 35.74 30.03 -20.98
C GLU A 233 34.60 30.58 -21.88
N PRO A 234 34.06 31.75 -21.55
CA PRO A 234 32.92 32.30 -22.31
C PRO A 234 33.15 32.50 -23.80
N ALA A 235 34.40 32.82 -24.18
CA ALA A 235 34.77 33.05 -25.57
C ALA A 235 34.70 31.76 -26.44
N ALA A 236 34.91 30.61 -25.83
CA ALA A 236 34.84 29.32 -26.50
C ALA A 236 33.43 28.68 -26.42
N ALA A 237 32.51 29.29 -25.67
CA ALA A 237 31.19 28.73 -25.44
C ALA A 237 30.25 28.93 -26.64
N PRO A 238 29.41 27.96 -26.97
CA PRO A 238 28.38 28.12 -28.00
C PRO A 238 27.26 29.05 -27.53
N VAL A 239 26.50 29.59 -28.47
CA VAL A 239 25.30 30.34 -28.16
C VAL A 239 24.18 29.39 -27.89
N VAL A 240 23.71 29.31 -26.63
CA VAL A 240 22.56 28.48 -26.23
C VAL A 240 21.28 29.11 -26.80
N THR A 241 20.55 28.35 -27.61
CA THR A 241 19.31 28.78 -28.26
C THR A 241 18.06 28.19 -27.61
N GLY A 242 18.23 27.14 -26.82
CA GLY A 242 17.11 26.49 -26.12
C GLY A 242 17.60 25.61 -24.97
N ALA A 243 16.78 25.44 -23.98
CA ALA A 243 16.99 24.50 -22.91
C ALA A 243 15.70 23.72 -22.63
N THR A 244 15.84 22.44 -22.46
CA THR A 244 14.74 21.56 -22.09
C THR A 244 15.07 20.92 -20.74
N VAL A 245 14.16 21.07 -19.78
CA VAL A 245 14.27 20.43 -18.47
C VAL A 245 13.84 18.98 -18.59
N VAL A 246 14.67 18.08 -18.15
CA VAL A 246 14.36 16.65 -18.04
C VAL A 246 14.00 16.33 -16.61
N VAL A 247 12.77 15.90 -16.41
CA VAL A 247 12.22 15.48 -15.14
C VAL A 247 12.03 13.97 -15.22
N ALA A 248 12.74 13.23 -14.38
CA ALA A 248 12.58 11.78 -14.34
C ALA A 248 11.43 11.42 -13.38
N ALA A 249 10.30 11.08 -13.92
CA ALA A 249 9.22 10.46 -13.19
C ALA A 249 9.47 8.94 -13.11
N ARG A 250 9.72 8.43 -11.90
CA ARG A 250 9.70 6.99 -11.67
C ARG A 250 8.26 6.59 -11.40
N GLN A 251 7.64 5.94 -12.35
CA GLN A 251 6.34 5.34 -12.17
C GLN A 251 6.54 3.84 -11.97
N GLN A 252 6.17 3.35 -10.79
CA GLN A 252 6.11 1.93 -10.56
C GLN A 252 4.81 1.43 -11.18
N ILE A 253 4.91 0.75 -12.31
CA ILE A 253 3.76 0.17 -12.98
C ILE A 253 3.71 -1.30 -12.57
N SER A 254 2.62 -1.72 -11.95
CA SER A 254 2.34 -3.14 -11.76
C SER A 254 2.04 -3.76 -13.14
N ILE A 255 2.79 -4.79 -13.52
CA ILE A 255 2.57 -5.50 -14.79
C ILE A 255 1.43 -6.52 -14.65
N GLU A 256 1.08 -6.91 -13.43
CA GLU A 256 -0.05 -7.81 -13.24
C GLU A 256 -1.32 -7.07 -13.62
N PRO A 257 -2.07 -7.58 -14.61
CA PRO A 257 -3.30 -6.92 -15.03
C PRO A 257 -4.26 -6.90 -13.84
N ALA A 258 -4.73 -5.70 -13.50
CA ALA A 258 -5.82 -5.56 -12.57
C ALA A 258 -6.99 -6.43 -13.05
N ARG A 259 -7.60 -7.18 -12.15
CA ARG A 259 -8.80 -7.94 -12.48
C ARG A 259 -9.99 -6.98 -12.47
N GLU A 260 -10.63 -6.84 -13.62
CA GLU A 260 -11.90 -6.14 -13.73
C GLU A 260 -13.03 -7.05 -13.21
N LEU A 261 -13.81 -6.51 -12.28
CA LEU A 261 -14.94 -7.20 -11.68
C LEU A 261 -16.15 -6.25 -11.69
N THR A 262 -17.30 -6.79 -12.05
CA THR A 262 -18.54 -6.01 -12.15
C THR A 262 -19.55 -6.46 -11.09
N PHE A 263 -20.15 -5.49 -10.39
CA PHE A 263 -21.11 -5.74 -9.32
C PHE A 263 -22.41 -4.97 -9.56
N ALA A 264 -23.52 -5.59 -9.19
CA ALA A 264 -24.82 -4.92 -9.07
C ALA A 264 -25.00 -4.36 -7.66
N PRO A 265 -25.79 -3.30 -7.48
CA PRO A 265 -26.15 -2.83 -6.16
C PRO A 265 -26.82 -3.93 -5.33
N SER A 266 -26.46 -4.02 -4.06
CA SER A 266 -27.05 -4.92 -3.07
C SER A 266 -28.13 -4.20 -2.24
N ALA A 267 -28.97 -4.96 -1.55
CA ALA A 267 -29.92 -4.37 -0.61
C ALA A 267 -29.17 -3.59 0.50
N PRO A 268 -29.64 -2.40 0.90
CA PRO A 268 -28.98 -1.59 1.93
C PRO A 268 -28.94 -2.31 3.27
N SER A 269 -27.78 -2.31 3.91
CA SER A 269 -27.51 -3.07 5.16
C SER A 269 -28.04 -2.38 6.41
N SER A 270 -28.46 -1.10 6.34
CA SER A 270 -29.01 -0.35 7.48
C SER A 270 -29.97 0.75 7.02
N ALA A 271 -31.15 0.79 7.60
CA ALA A 271 -32.24 1.68 7.24
C ALA A 271 -32.28 3.01 8.02
N SER A 272 -31.18 3.49 8.57
CA SER A 272 -31.21 4.65 9.46
C SER A 272 -30.43 5.82 8.87
N ALA A 273 -31.10 6.73 8.25
CA ALA A 273 -30.87 8.13 7.97
C ALA A 273 -31.28 8.48 6.53
N ALA A 274 -31.57 9.74 6.26
CA ALA A 274 -31.95 10.22 4.92
C ALA A 274 -30.89 9.88 3.85
N ASP A 275 -29.61 9.88 4.23
CA ASP A 275 -28.49 9.53 3.36
C ASP A 275 -28.49 8.06 2.93
N ALA A 276 -28.96 7.17 3.78
CA ALA A 276 -29.03 5.74 3.47
C ALA A 276 -30.04 5.42 2.36
N ARG A 277 -31.05 6.27 2.16
CA ARG A 277 -32.07 6.07 1.10
C ARG A 277 -31.58 6.45 -0.28
N ARG A 278 -30.54 7.28 -0.38
CA ARG A 278 -29.94 7.71 -1.65
C ARG A 278 -28.65 6.93 -1.96
N ALA A 279 -28.11 6.25 -0.97
CA ALA A 279 -26.85 5.50 -1.10
C ALA A 279 -27.07 4.18 -1.85
N LEU A 280 -26.13 3.84 -2.72
CA LEU A 280 -26.01 2.51 -3.29
C LEU A 280 -24.94 1.72 -2.52
N GLU A 281 -25.27 0.51 -2.12
CA GLU A 281 -24.36 -0.42 -1.47
C GLU A 281 -24.03 -1.57 -2.41
N PHE A 282 -22.77 -2.03 -2.33
CA PHE A 282 -22.25 -3.14 -3.13
C PHE A 282 -21.52 -4.12 -2.20
N ASP A 283 -21.84 -5.41 -2.27
CA ASP A 283 -21.06 -6.48 -1.64
C ASP A 283 -20.15 -7.09 -2.72
N LEU A 284 -18.86 -6.93 -2.55
CA LEU A 284 -17.83 -7.45 -3.46
C LEU A 284 -17.54 -8.94 -3.23
N GLY A 285 -18.31 -9.59 -2.34
CA GLY A 285 -18.19 -11.02 -2.04
C GLY A 285 -17.00 -11.37 -1.13
N GLY A 286 -16.01 -10.50 -0.99
CA GLY A 286 -14.83 -10.65 -0.14
C GLY A 286 -14.10 -9.32 0.02
N ALA A 287 -13.17 -9.23 0.96
CA ALA A 287 -12.35 -8.05 1.16
C ALA A 287 -11.29 -7.95 0.04
N LEU A 288 -11.65 -7.29 -1.07
CA LEU A 288 -10.80 -7.16 -2.25
C LEU A 288 -9.85 -5.96 -2.14
N PRO A 289 -8.58 -6.09 -2.51
CA PRO A 289 -7.64 -4.98 -2.64
C PRO A 289 -7.92 -4.22 -3.94
N LEU A 290 -8.65 -3.11 -3.83
CA LEU A 290 -9.02 -2.27 -4.96
C LEU A 290 -7.86 -1.37 -5.38
N LEU A 291 -7.75 -1.09 -6.66
CA LEU A 291 -6.89 -0.08 -7.26
C LEU A 291 -7.71 1.16 -7.63
N ASP A 292 -8.84 0.94 -8.27
CA ASP A 292 -9.78 1.98 -8.66
C ASP A 292 -11.20 1.44 -8.80
N VAL A 293 -12.15 2.36 -8.94
CA VAL A 293 -13.57 2.05 -9.12
C VAL A 293 -14.16 2.94 -10.22
N ASP A 294 -15.07 2.39 -10.99
CA ASP A 294 -15.85 3.07 -11.99
C ASP A 294 -17.35 2.77 -11.83
N LEU A 295 -18.21 3.71 -12.16
CA LEU A 295 -19.66 3.54 -12.10
C LEU A 295 -20.24 3.69 -13.51
N ARG A 296 -20.64 2.58 -14.09
CA ARG A 296 -21.22 2.53 -15.43
C ARG A 296 -22.72 2.77 -15.41
N PHE A 297 -23.18 3.70 -16.23
CA PHE A 297 -24.60 4.01 -16.43
C PHE A 297 -25.11 3.32 -17.70
N ALA A 298 -26.29 2.71 -17.62
CA ALA A 298 -26.85 1.94 -18.74
C ALA A 298 -27.16 2.79 -19.98
N ALA A 299 -27.72 4.00 -19.79
CA ALA A 299 -28.08 4.90 -20.87
C ALA A 299 -28.29 6.34 -20.35
N GLY A 300 -28.30 7.32 -21.24
CA GLY A 300 -28.59 8.72 -20.96
C GLY A 300 -27.41 9.52 -20.47
N THR A 301 -27.61 10.81 -20.29
CA THR A 301 -26.61 11.73 -19.74
C THR A 301 -26.76 11.81 -18.24
N HIS A 302 -25.70 11.48 -17.53
CA HIS A 302 -25.61 11.49 -16.06
C HIS A 302 -24.36 12.20 -15.58
N VAL A 303 -24.47 12.92 -14.47
CA VAL A 303 -23.33 13.50 -13.74
C VAL A 303 -23.61 13.29 -12.25
N ALA A 304 -22.77 12.52 -11.59
CA ALA A 304 -22.93 12.13 -10.21
C ALA A 304 -21.69 12.43 -9.37
N PRO A 305 -21.61 13.59 -8.72
CA PRO A 305 -20.67 13.81 -7.64
C PRO A 305 -20.99 12.88 -6.48
N VAL A 306 -19.99 12.13 -5.99
CA VAL A 306 -20.20 11.09 -4.98
C VAL A 306 -19.13 11.10 -3.91
N ARG A 307 -19.49 10.58 -2.73
CA ARG A 307 -18.54 10.14 -1.71
C ARG A 307 -18.57 8.62 -1.62
N LEU A 308 -17.40 8.04 -1.45
CA LEU A 308 -17.17 6.61 -1.40
C LEU A 308 -16.86 6.20 0.02
N TYR A 309 -17.59 5.25 0.55
CA TYR A 309 -17.38 4.69 1.87
C TYR A 309 -17.13 3.20 1.75
N GLY A 310 -16.19 2.68 2.55
CA GLY A 310 -15.82 1.27 2.55
C GLY A 310 -15.77 0.67 3.94
N ARG A 311 -15.98 -0.66 3.99
CA ARG A 311 -15.71 -1.48 5.17
C ARG A 311 -15.31 -2.89 4.74
N ALA A 312 -14.37 -3.49 5.47
CA ALA A 312 -13.91 -4.85 5.18
C ALA A 312 -14.87 -5.93 5.71
N ARG A 313 -15.64 -5.65 6.75
CA ARG A 313 -16.57 -6.58 7.41
C ARG A 313 -17.90 -5.88 7.73
N ALA A 314 -18.97 -6.64 7.80
CA ALA A 314 -20.31 -6.09 8.05
C ALA A 314 -20.46 -5.46 9.46
N ASP A 315 -19.69 -5.92 10.44
CA ASP A 315 -19.66 -5.43 11.82
C ASP A 315 -18.83 -4.16 12.01
N ARG A 316 -18.07 -3.73 10.99
CA ARG A 316 -17.23 -2.52 11.06
C ARG A 316 -18.01 -1.27 10.61
N PRO A 317 -17.70 -0.10 11.19
CA PRO A 317 -18.29 1.14 10.76
C PRO A 317 -17.85 1.50 9.34
N TRP A 318 -18.72 2.20 8.63
CA TRP A 318 -18.38 2.79 7.34
C TRP A 318 -17.33 3.88 7.51
N ARG A 319 -16.32 3.87 6.65
CA ARG A 319 -15.27 4.91 6.59
C ARG A 319 -15.28 5.53 5.22
N GLU A 320 -15.15 6.84 5.15
CA GLU A 320 -14.93 7.52 3.87
C GLU A 320 -13.53 7.14 3.35
N ILE A 321 -13.48 6.69 2.10
CA ILE A 321 -12.26 6.20 1.45
C ILE A 321 -11.95 6.96 0.17
N GLY A 322 -12.86 7.81 -0.31
CA GLY A 322 -12.65 8.63 -1.48
C GLY A 322 -13.86 9.45 -1.85
N ALA A 323 -13.68 10.34 -2.82
CA ALA A 323 -14.72 11.13 -3.44
C ALA A 323 -14.36 11.41 -4.90
N GLY A 324 -15.37 11.68 -5.72
CA GLY A 324 -15.13 12.03 -7.12
C GLY A 324 -16.44 12.27 -7.87
N VAL A 325 -16.35 12.30 -9.19
CA VAL A 325 -17.51 12.50 -10.07
C VAL A 325 -17.53 11.41 -11.11
N PHE A 326 -18.61 10.63 -11.11
CA PHE A 326 -18.89 9.74 -12.22
C PHE A 326 -19.83 10.43 -13.22
N TYR A 327 -19.54 10.28 -14.50
CA TYR A 327 -20.41 10.82 -15.52
C TYR A 327 -20.47 9.94 -16.77
N ARG A 328 -21.58 10.02 -17.45
CA ARG A 328 -21.81 9.55 -18.80
C ARG A 328 -22.48 10.66 -19.57
N LEU A 329 -21.86 11.13 -20.64
CA LEU A 329 -22.33 12.25 -21.44
C LEU A 329 -22.59 11.76 -22.86
N GLU A 330 -23.82 11.90 -23.33
CA GLU A 330 -24.18 11.63 -24.72
C GLU A 330 -24.19 12.95 -25.51
N ARG A 331 -23.39 13.01 -26.55
CA ARG A 331 -23.29 14.20 -27.41
C ARG A 331 -23.20 13.80 -28.87
N GLY A 332 -24.27 14.01 -29.62
CA GLY A 332 -24.26 13.83 -31.09
C GLY A 332 -23.93 12.42 -31.57
N GLY A 333 -24.18 11.38 -30.77
CA GLY A 333 -23.85 10.00 -31.09
C GLY A 333 -22.57 9.50 -30.39
N ASP A 334 -21.75 10.39 -29.86
CA ASP A 334 -20.58 10.03 -29.06
C ASP A 334 -20.94 9.91 -27.59
N VAL A 335 -20.33 8.94 -26.91
CA VAL A 335 -20.50 8.70 -25.48
C VAL A 335 -19.17 8.95 -24.80
N GLY A 336 -19.13 9.95 -23.91
CA GLY A 336 -18.02 10.22 -23.02
C GLY A 336 -18.33 9.67 -21.63
N GLU A 337 -17.41 8.92 -21.05
CA GLU A 337 -17.51 8.38 -19.68
C GLU A 337 -16.40 8.95 -18.81
N SER A 338 -16.66 9.03 -17.48
CA SER A 338 -15.64 9.44 -16.52
C SER A 338 -14.50 8.43 -16.46
N PRO A 339 -13.27 8.89 -16.19
CA PRO A 339 -12.21 7.97 -15.80
C PRO A 339 -12.53 7.30 -14.46
N ALA A 340 -12.02 6.11 -14.25
CA ALA A 340 -12.10 5.42 -12.95
C ALA A 340 -11.47 6.28 -11.83
N ILE A 341 -12.07 6.24 -10.65
CA ILE A 341 -11.58 6.93 -9.46
C ILE A 341 -10.57 6.03 -8.75
N ALA A 342 -9.32 6.48 -8.61
CA ALA A 342 -8.31 5.75 -7.87
C ALA A 342 -8.76 5.55 -6.41
N LEU A 343 -8.76 4.28 -5.96
CA LEU A 343 -9.27 3.89 -4.65
C LEU A 343 -8.41 2.75 -4.06
N PRO A 344 -7.17 3.03 -3.64
CA PRO A 344 -6.28 2.02 -3.08
C PRO A 344 -6.74 1.61 -1.67
N ALA A 345 -7.74 0.73 -1.59
CA ALA A 345 -8.34 0.29 -0.33
C ALA A 345 -8.73 -1.19 -0.39
N THR A 346 -8.62 -1.89 0.75
CA THR A 346 -9.11 -3.27 0.89
C THR A 346 -10.48 -3.23 1.54
N VAL A 347 -11.53 -3.53 0.77
CA VAL A 347 -12.93 -3.46 1.22
C VAL A 347 -13.75 -4.61 0.67
N ARG A 348 -14.73 -5.07 1.45
CA ARG A 348 -15.77 -5.97 0.98
C ARG A 348 -17.04 -5.24 0.63
N PHE A 349 -17.44 -4.27 1.46
CA PHE A 349 -18.65 -3.50 1.24
C PHE A 349 -18.27 -2.10 0.82
N LEU A 350 -18.80 -1.66 -0.31
CA LEU A 350 -18.63 -0.31 -0.83
C LEU A 350 -20.00 0.38 -0.81
N ARG A 351 -20.03 1.63 -0.34
CA ARG A 351 -21.21 2.48 -0.36
C ARG A 351 -20.89 3.74 -1.15
N ILE A 352 -21.72 4.04 -2.12
CA ILE A 352 -21.65 5.24 -2.95
C ILE A 352 -22.79 6.17 -2.54
N VAL A 353 -22.45 7.36 -2.04
CA VAL A 353 -23.41 8.37 -1.61
C VAL A 353 -23.35 9.56 -2.57
N PRO A 354 -24.36 9.80 -3.39
CA PRO A 354 -24.40 10.99 -4.24
C PRO A 354 -24.55 12.26 -3.41
N ASP A 355 -23.96 13.36 -3.88
CA ASP A 355 -24.14 14.69 -3.27
C ASP A 355 -25.63 15.04 -3.21
N GLU A 356 -26.05 15.73 -2.16
CA GLU A 356 -27.45 16.10 -1.94
C GLU A 356 -28.03 16.95 -3.07
N ARG A 357 -27.19 17.72 -3.75
CA ARG A 357 -27.54 18.59 -4.88
C ARG A 357 -27.62 17.86 -6.22
N ALA A 358 -27.18 16.61 -6.28
CA ALA A 358 -27.25 15.77 -7.46
C ALA A 358 -28.52 14.90 -7.46
N ALA A 359 -28.90 14.38 -8.63
CA ALA A 359 -29.98 13.41 -8.75
C ALA A 359 -29.63 12.12 -7.99
N ALA A 360 -30.63 11.44 -7.45
CA ALA A 360 -30.45 10.13 -6.87
C ALA A 360 -30.04 9.13 -7.95
N LEU A 361 -29.16 8.20 -7.59
CA LEU A 361 -28.73 7.11 -8.47
C LEU A 361 -29.80 6.01 -8.47
N ASP A 362 -30.19 5.58 -9.67
CA ASP A 362 -31.10 4.44 -9.80
C ASP A 362 -30.28 3.13 -9.79
N ALA A 363 -30.57 2.27 -8.82
CA ALA A 363 -29.89 0.99 -8.65
C ALA A 363 -30.03 0.05 -9.87
N ALA A 364 -31.11 0.15 -10.62
CA ALA A 364 -31.33 -0.70 -11.79
C ALA A 364 -30.45 -0.29 -12.99
N SER A 365 -30.15 1.00 -13.09
CA SER A 365 -29.44 1.61 -14.22
C SER A 365 -27.94 1.69 -14.07
N VAL A 366 -27.39 1.28 -12.92
CA VAL A 366 -25.94 1.38 -12.66
C VAL A 366 -25.30 0.02 -12.44
N ARG A 367 -24.00 -0.06 -12.77
CA ARG A 367 -23.11 -1.18 -12.45
C ARG A 367 -21.81 -0.61 -11.94
N LEU A 368 -21.32 -1.20 -10.86
CA LEU A 368 -20.01 -0.89 -10.31
C LEU A 368 -18.97 -1.78 -11.00
N VAL A 369 -17.96 -1.16 -11.58
CA VAL A 369 -16.76 -1.84 -12.10
C VAL A 369 -15.62 -1.51 -11.16
N VAL A 370 -14.91 -2.53 -10.70
CA VAL A 370 -13.73 -2.35 -9.86
C VAL A 370 -12.53 -3.04 -10.48
N HIS A 371 -11.38 -2.42 -10.38
CA HIS A 371 -10.12 -3.06 -10.70
C HIS A 371 -9.42 -3.43 -9.39
N ALA A 372 -9.18 -4.74 -9.21
CA ALA A 372 -8.58 -5.28 -8.01
C ALA A 372 -7.23 -5.96 -8.32
N SER A 373 -6.26 -5.75 -7.43
CA SER A 373 -4.96 -6.44 -7.47
C SER A 373 -5.05 -7.74 -6.66
N LEU A 374 -5.49 -8.82 -7.31
CA LEU A 374 -5.63 -10.11 -6.65
C LEU A 374 -4.26 -10.78 -6.49
N ALA A 375 -4.05 -11.40 -5.33
CA ALA A 375 -2.80 -12.06 -5.01
C ALA A 375 -2.59 -13.34 -5.86
N SER A 376 -1.35 -13.59 -6.24
CA SER A 376 -0.88 -14.87 -6.73
C SER A 376 -0.06 -15.57 -5.64
N ILE A 377 -0.15 -16.87 -5.55
CA ILE A 377 0.65 -17.69 -4.66
C ILE A 377 1.53 -18.66 -5.47
N VAL A 378 2.69 -18.99 -4.92
CA VAL A 378 3.56 -20.03 -5.44
C VAL A 378 3.69 -21.12 -4.40
N PHE A 379 3.63 -22.38 -4.82
CA PHE A 379 3.86 -23.52 -3.96
C PHE A 379 4.78 -24.54 -4.62
N ALA A 380 5.51 -25.29 -3.80
CA ALA A 380 6.32 -26.41 -4.27
C ALA A 380 5.43 -27.64 -4.52
N THR A 381 5.58 -28.32 -5.65
CA THR A 381 4.84 -29.55 -5.98
C THR A 381 5.44 -30.76 -5.26
N GLN A 382 5.48 -30.67 -3.93
CA GLN A 382 5.89 -31.81 -3.09
C GLN A 382 4.67 -32.53 -2.54
N GLY A 383 4.84 -33.84 -2.20
CA GLY A 383 3.75 -34.69 -1.76
C GLY A 383 2.98 -35.31 -2.92
N GLU A 384 1.82 -35.86 -2.65
CA GLU A 384 1.00 -36.57 -3.63
C GLU A 384 -0.21 -35.72 -4.08
N PRO A 385 -0.46 -35.54 -5.39
CA PRO A 385 -1.70 -34.97 -5.87
C PRO A 385 -2.91 -35.82 -5.47
N PRO A 386 -4.14 -35.25 -5.36
CA PRO A 386 -4.51 -33.92 -5.74
C PRO A 386 -4.23 -32.86 -4.63
N TYR A 387 -3.72 -31.70 -5.02
CA TYR A 387 -3.56 -30.57 -4.11
C TYR A 387 -4.89 -29.86 -3.83
N ARG A 388 -5.03 -29.31 -2.63
CA ARG A 388 -6.24 -28.60 -2.21
C ARG A 388 -5.87 -27.31 -1.48
N LEU A 389 -6.61 -26.26 -1.75
CA LEU A 389 -6.58 -25.00 -0.98
C LEU A 389 -7.66 -25.06 0.09
N LEU A 390 -7.26 -24.83 1.33
CA LEU A 390 -8.14 -24.72 2.50
C LEU A 390 -8.25 -23.26 2.92
N ALA A 391 -9.44 -22.84 3.35
CA ALA A 391 -9.74 -21.47 3.81
C ALA A 391 -10.84 -21.47 4.88
N GLY A 392 -10.98 -20.36 5.61
CA GLY A 392 -12.08 -20.16 6.55
C GLY A 392 -11.83 -20.79 7.92
N SER A 393 -10.67 -20.56 8.49
CA SER A 393 -10.35 -20.93 9.88
C SER A 393 -9.92 -19.69 10.67
N PRO A 394 -10.77 -19.20 11.61
CA PRO A 394 -10.52 -17.94 12.32
C PRO A 394 -9.26 -17.96 13.19
N ASP A 395 -8.86 -19.13 13.67
CA ASP A 395 -7.75 -19.30 14.63
C ASP A 395 -6.51 -19.96 14.00
N ALA A 396 -6.52 -20.17 12.67
CA ALA A 396 -5.37 -20.78 12.00
C ALA A 396 -4.14 -19.85 12.08
N PRO A 397 -2.97 -20.39 12.42
CA PRO A 397 -1.74 -19.61 12.31
C PRO A 397 -1.45 -19.25 10.84
N ALA A 398 -0.73 -18.17 10.57
CA ALA A 398 -0.39 -17.76 9.21
C ALA A 398 0.24 -18.93 8.41
N GLY A 399 -0.28 -19.17 7.19
CA GLY A 399 0.08 -20.31 6.36
C GLY A 399 1.22 -20.06 5.41
N ALA A 400 1.29 -18.85 4.90
CA ALA A 400 2.29 -18.46 3.93
C ALA A 400 3.67 -18.30 4.58
N LEU A 401 4.69 -18.75 3.87
CA LEU A 401 6.08 -18.52 4.22
C LEU A 401 6.62 -17.30 3.44
N PRO A 402 7.72 -16.67 3.90
CA PRO A 402 8.45 -15.73 3.08
C PRO A 402 8.85 -16.35 1.74
N VAL A 403 8.66 -15.64 0.64
CA VAL A 403 8.87 -16.19 -0.72
C VAL A 403 10.28 -16.76 -0.92
N ALA A 404 11.30 -16.15 -0.32
CA ALA A 404 12.67 -16.64 -0.40
C ALA A 404 12.89 -18.01 0.28
N MET A 405 12.01 -18.41 1.20
CA MET A 405 12.05 -19.74 1.83
C MET A 405 11.40 -20.83 0.97
N VAL A 406 10.44 -20.45 0.11
CA VAL A 406 9.78 -21.37 -0.80
C VAL A 406 10.52 -21.43 -2.12
N VAL A 407 10.93 -20.29 -2.67
CA VAL A 407 11.65 -20.15 -3.93
C VAL A 407 12.91 -19.30 -3.70
N PRO A 408 14.07 -19.91 -3.40
CA PRO A 408 15.29 -19.16 -3.06
C PRO A 408 15.80 -18.23 -4.16
N GLN A 409 15.54 -18.55 -5.42
CA GLN A 409 15.97 -17.79 -6.60
C GLN A 409 14.77 -17.32 -7.43
N LEU A 410 13.87 -16.57 -6.83
CA LEU A 410 12.60 -16.17 -7.42
C LEU A 410 12.74 -15.57 -8.83
N GLU A 411 13.67 -14.64 -9.03
CA GLU A 411 13.81 -13.92 -10.31
C GLU A 411 14.18 -14.84 -11.48
N SER A 412 15.03 -15.85 -11.23
CA SER A 412 15.45 -16.82 -12.26
C SER A 412 14.43 -17.94 -12.46
N GLU A 413 13.76 -18.35 -11.40
CA GLU A 413 12.83 -19.47 -11.44
C GLU A 413 11.42 -19.08 -11.89
N ARG A 414 11.01 -17.83 -11.67
CA ARG A 414 9.65 -17.35 -11.96
C ARG A 414 9.20 -17.58 -13.41
N ALA A 415 10.13 -17.50 -14.37
CA ALA A 415 9.82 -17.76 -15.78
C ALA A 415 9.51 -19.24 -16.07
N ARG A 416 9.89 -20.15 -15.16
CA ARG A 416 9.74 -21.62 -15.29
C ARG A 416 8.59 -22.15 -14.43
N PHE A 417 7.84 -21.29 -13.75
CA PHE A 417 6.72 -21.74 -12.93
C PHE A 417 5.67 -22.41 -13.80
N GLY A 418 5.20 -23.56 -13.33
CA GLY A 418 3.97 -24.15 -13.82
C GLY A 418 2.78 -23.26 -13.47
N ARG A 419 1.65 -23.57 -14.07
CA ARG A 419 0.39 -22.87 -13.78
C ARG A 419 -0.60 -23.81 -13.15
N ALA A 420 -1.38 -23.27 -12.23
CA ALA A 420 -2.52 -23.98 -11.67
C ALA A 420 -3.75 -23.09 -11.68
N SER A 421 -4.88 -23.73 -11.74
CA SER A 421 -6.18 -23.11 -11.55
C SER A 421 -6.86 -23.63 -10.29
N LEU A 422 -7.70 -22.81 -9.68
CA LEU A 422 -8.48 -23.18 -8.51
C LEU A 422 -9.87 -23.58 -8.93
N GLY A 423 -10.30 -24.76 -8.52
CA GLY A 423 -11.67 -25.22 -8.71
C GLY A 423 -12.65 -24.53 -7.73
N GLU A 424 -13.89 -24.97 -7.76
CA GLU A 424 -14.93 -24.40 -6.90
C GLU A 424 -14.71 -24.78 -5.43
N PHE A 425 -15.03 -23.83 -4.56
CA PHE A 425 -14.98 -24.06 -3.12
C PHE A 425 -16.16 -24.91 -2.65
N ALA A 426 -15.87 -26.07 -2.08
CA ALA A 426 -16.83 -26.90 -1.36
C ALA A 426 -16.77 -26.58 0.14
N VAL A 427 -17.94 -26.62 0.78
CA VAL A 427 -18.06 -26.52 2.24
C VAL A 427 -17.79 -27.90 2.82
N ASP A 428 -16.84 -27.98 3.75
CA ASP A 428 -16.64 -29.19 4.56
C ASP A 428 -17.71 -29.21 5.67
N ALA A 429 -18.70 -30.10 5.52
CA ALA A 429 -19.85 -30.12 6.41
C ALA A 429 -19.47 -30.46 7.86
N ASP A 430 -18.46 -31.30 8.06
CA ASP A 430 -18.01 -31.68 9.39
C ASP A 430 -17.19 -30.55 10.01
N ALA A 431 -16.30 -29.94 9.25
CA ALA A 431 -15.55 -28.77 9.65
C ALA A 431 -16.48 -27.57 9.93
N ALA A 432 -17.52 -27.38 9.12
CA ALA A 432 -18.52 -26.32 9.36
C ALA A 432 -19.26 -26.52 10.68
N ARG A 433 -19.66 -27.74 11.03
CA ARG A 433 -20.31 -28.07 12.31
C ARG A 433 -19.37 -27.82 13.50
N VAL A 434 -18.13 -28.24 13.40
CA VAL A 434 -17.13 -28.03 14.46
C VAL A 434 -16.87 -26.54 14.65
N ALA A 435 -16.70 -25.78 13.55
CA ALA A 435 -16.52 -24.33 13.60
C ALA A 435 -17.75 -23.61 14.20
N GLU A 436 -18.96 -24.04 13.84
CA GLU A 436 -20.19 -23.48 14.41
C GLU A 436 -20.31 -23.75 15.91
N ASN A 437 -19.98 -24.96 16.36
CA ASN A 437 -19.97 -25.31 17.76
C ASN A 437 -18.89 -24.54 18.54
N ALA A 438 -17.70 -24.38 17.97
CA ALA A 438 -16.63 -23.57 18.56
C ALA A 438 -17.05 -22.07 18.67
N ALA A 439 -17.69 -21.54 17.64
CA ALA A 439 -18.22 -20.17 17.66
C ALA A 439 -19.34 -19.98 18.72
N ARG A 440 -20.21 -21.00 18.91
CA ARG A 440 -21.21 -20.98 19.98
C ARG A 440 -20.56 -20.99 21.36
N LEU A 441 -19.57 -21.84 21.57
CA LEU A 441 -18.81 -21.91 22.82
C LEU A 441 -18.04 -20.61 23.10
N ALA A 442 -17.44 -20.01 22.09
CA ALA A 442 -16.75 -18.71 22.19
C ALA A 442 -17.70 -17.58 22.63
N ARG A 443 -18.95 -17.58 22.16
CA ARG A 443 -19.98 -16.61 22.59
C ARG A 443 -20.43 -16.82 24.03
N LEU A 444 -20.37 -18.06 24.53
CA LEU A 444 -20.74 -18.39 25.91
C LEU A 444 -19.59 -18.13 26.90
N ARG A 445 -18.35 -18.09 26.43
CA ARG A 445 -17.13 -17.90 27.24
C ARG A 445 -17.17 -16.65 28.14
N PRO A 446 -17.58 -15.45 27.69
CA PRO A 446 -17.72 -14.30 28.59
C PRO A 446 -18.76 -14.50 29.65
N TRP A 447 -19.89 -15.15 29.36
CA TRP A 447 -20.92 -15.45 30.32
C TRP A 447 -20.46 -16.45 31.39
N PHE A 448 -19.63 -17.41 30.98
CA PHE A 448 -19.02 -18.38 31.89
C PHE A 448 -18.03 -17.71 32.86
N LEU A 449 -17.22 -16.77 32.35
CA LEU A 449 -16.31 -15.98 33.18
C LEU A 449 -17.07 -15.13 34.22
N TRP A 450 -18.17 -14.50 33.78
CA TRP A 450 -19.03 -13.75 34.68
C TRP A 450 -19.70 -14.66 35.75
N ALA A 451 -20.15 -15.84 35.34
CA ALA A 451 -20.73 -16.81 36.27
C ALA A 451 -19.73 -17.27 37.32
N VAL A 452 -18.47 -17.56 36.92
CA VAL A 452 -17.40 -17.93 37.85
C VAL A 452 -17.06 -16.78 38.79
N LEU A 453 -17.00 -15.54 38.28
CA LEU A 453 -16.76 -14.36 39.10
C LEU A 453 -17.85 -14.18 40.15
N VAL A 454 -19.14 -14.25 39.75
CA VAL A 454 -20.28 -14.11 40.64
C VAL A 454 -20.29 -15.25 41.69
N ALA A 455 -20.01 -16.49 41.28
CA ALA A 455 -19.89 -17.62 42.20
C ALA A 455 -18.76 -17.41 43.20
N GLY A 456 -17.60 -16.93 42.78
CA GLY A 456 -16.47 -16.60 43.65
C GLY A 456 -16.82 -15.51 44.67
N VAL A 457 -17.50 -14.45 44.27
CA VAL A 457 -17.97 -13.38 45.15
C VAL A 457 -19.01 -13.91 46.14
N ALA A 458 -19.93 -14.77 45.69
CA ALA A 458 -20.94 -15.40 46.56
C ALA A 458 -20.31 -16.30 47.63
N VAL A 459 -19.30 -17.09 47.27
CA VAL A 459 -18.55 -17.94 48.22
C VAL A 459 -17.79 -17.07 49.23
N LEU A 460 -17.13 -16.00 48.80
CA LEU A 460 -16.45 -15.07 49.71
C LEU A 460 -17.45 -14.39 50.65
N GLY A 461 -18.59 -13.93 50.12
CA GLY A 461 -19.66 -13.35 50.92
C GLY A 461 -20.22 -14.32 51.95
N ALA A 462 -20.43 -15.59 51.59
CA ALA A 462 -20.89 -16.64 52.50
C ALA A 462 -19.84 -16.95 53.61
N LEU A 463 -18.55 -16.95 53.28
CA LEU A 463 -17.45 -17.12 54.23
C LEU A 463 -17.38 -15.97 55.23
N VAL A 464 -17.45 -14.72 54.76
CA VAL A 464 -17.48 -13.54 55.63
C VAL A 464 -18.70 -13.55 56.55
N TRP A 465 -19.88 -13.87 56.01
CA TRP A 465 -21.11 -13.99 56.80
C TRP A 465 -21.03 -15.07 57.86
N ARG A 466 -20.43 -16.23 57.56
CA ARG A 466 -20.21 -17.32 58.49
C ARG A 466 -19.22 -16.95 59.60
N LEU A 467 -18.15 -16.23 59.28
CA LEU A 467 -17.18 -15.71 60.26
C LEU A 467 -17.82 -14.66 61.19
N ALA A 468 -18.61 -13.75 60.64
CA ALA A 468 -19.32 -12.72 61.37
C ALA A 468 -20.35 -13.33 62.38
N ARG A 469 -21.03 -14.45 62.07
CA ARG A 469 -21.92 -15.16 62.94
C ARG A 469 -21.21 -16.03 63.98
N GLY A 470 -20.00 -16.53 63.65
CA GLY A 470 -19.23 -17.36 64.59
C GLY A 470 -18.50 -16.60 65.70
N GLY A 471 -18.36 -15.25 65.52
CA GLY A 471 -17.71 -14.38 66.51
C GLY A 471 -18.58 -13.89 67.68
N ALA A 472 -19.86 -14.26 67.74
CA ALA A 472 -20.78 -13.77 68.75
C ALA A 472 -21.17 -14.87 69.81
N ALA A 473 -20.18 -15.49 70.46
CA ALA A 473 -20.44 -16.33 71.63
C ALA A 473 -19.18 -16.51 72.49
N SER A 474 -18.96 -15.62 73.42
CA SER A 474 -18.59 -15.95 74.79
C SER A 474 -18.59 -14.70 75.70
N PRO A 475 -19.49 -14.56 76.68
CA PRO A 475 -19.28 -13.63 77.76
C PRO A 475 -18.25 -14.19 78.72
N PRO A 476 -17.38 -13.37 79.34
CA PRO A 476 -16.48 -13.84 80.42
C PRO A 476 -17.30 -14.16 81.65
N ALA A 477 -17.08 -15.35 82.17
CA ALA A 477 -17.51 -15.72 83.56
C ALA A 477 -16.66 -14.97 84.56
N ALA A 478 -17.31 -14.40 85.55
CA ALA A 478 -16.76 -13.72 86.73
C ALA A 478 -15.96 -14.64 87.65
#